data_b4acff7f099c3b7a32804cac997e5fa6
#
_entry.id   b4acff7f099c3b7a32804cac997e5fa6
#
_cell.length_a   1.000
_cell.length_b   1.000
_cell.length_c   1.000
_cell.angle_alpha   90.00
_cell.angle_beta   90.00
_cell.angle_gamma   90.00
#
_symmetry.space_group_name_H-M   'P 1'
#
loop_
_entity.id
_entity.type
_entity.pdbx_description
1 polymer ?
#
loop_
_entity_poly.entity_id
_entity_poly.type
_entity_poly.pdbx_seq_one_letter_code
_entity_poly.pdbx_strand_id
1 'polypeptide(L)'
;SFVLNEKVGPVSCTISQKGGAYKANFVLPKLPTFQAVEPDMDLLGRALGLARNQIGLPGHNCSVCDAGVPYPVVPLSGLKAMGDIKINAQALGSCMETIGRLAEVYVYTTECVWPDSDYHVRMFSPAFGITEDPATGSAAAAFTAHIMEIEKPKDGQQNYVIEQGLEMGRPSRIELKLEVGGGRLQQAEIGGQAVIVAEGHLRL
;
A
#
# COMPACT_ATOMS: atom_id res chain seq x y z
N SER A 1 17.21 -15.08 10.89
CA SER A 1 16.95 -14.82 9.47
C SER A 1 16.80 -16.13 8.73
N PHE A 2 16.05 -16.12 7.66
CA PHE A 2 15.81 -17.26 6.76
C PHE A 2 15.50 -16.74 5.35
N VAL A 3 15.48 -17.64 4.38
CA VAL A 3 15.16 -17.31 2.99
C VAL A 3 13.93 -18.09 2.57
N LEU A 4 12.93 -17.38 2.02
CA LEU A 4 11.80 -17.99 1.33
C LEU A 4 12.16 -18.11 -0.15
N ASN A 5 12.00 -19.31 -0.71
CA ASN A 5 12.20 -19.53 -2.14
C ASN A 5 10.86 -19.33 -2.87
N GLU A 6 10.71 -18.15 -3.45
CA GLU A 6 9.52 -17.78 -4.21
C GLU A 6 9.76 -17.86 -5.71
N LYS A 7 8.69 -17.84 -6.52
CA LYS A 7 8.81 -17.86 -8.00
C LYS A 7 9.61 -16.68 -8.54
N VAL A 8 9.59 -15.55 -7.82
CA VAL A 8 10.35 -14.33 -8.16
C VAL A 8 11.83 -14.44 -7.79
N GLY A 9 12.22 -15.45 -7.02
CA GLY A 9 13.57 -15.67 -6.51
C GLY A 9 13.62 -15.77 -4.98
N PRO A 10 14.82 -15.84 -4.40
CA PRO A 10 15.00 -15.92 -2.96
C PRO A 10 14.63 -14.60 -2.28
N VAL A 11 13.79 -14.66 -1.26
CA VAL A 11 13.36 -13.52 -0.45
C VAL A 11 13.98 -13.65 0.93
N SER A 12 14.88 -12.74 1.27
CA SER A 12 15.53 -12.69 2.59
C SER A 12 14.56 -12.13 3.62
N CYS A 13 14.33 -12.92 4.68
CA CYS A 13 13.42 -12.59 5.76
C CYS A 13 14.14 -12.57 7.10
N THR A 14 13.69 -11.70 7.99
CA THR A 14 14.10 -11.67 9.40
C THR A 14 12.88 -11.72 10.29
N ILE A 15 12.96 -12.49 11.38
CA ILE A 15 11.97 -12.47 12.45
C ILE A 15 12.69 -12.11 13.75
N SER A 16 12.08 -11.23 14.51
CA SER A 16 12.48 -10.89 15.88
C SER A 16 11.26 -10.96 16.78
N GLN A 17 11.51 -11.23 18.08
CA GLN A 17 10.48 -11.22 19.11
C GLN A 17 10.83 -10.17 20.15
N LYS A 18 9.88 -9.29 20.45
CA LYS A 18 10.03 -8.27 21.50
C LYS A 18 8.70 -8.13 22.24
N GLY A 19 8.73 -8.28 23.56
CA GLY A 19 7.54 -8.08 24.41
C GLY A 19 6.36 -9.02 24.08
N GLY A 20 6.62 -10.24 23.59
CA GLY A 20 5.58 -11.21 23.21
C GLY A 20 5.03 -11.05 21.79
N ALA A 21 5.34 -9.97 21.11
CA ALA A 21 4.98 -9.77 19.70
C ALA A 21 6.10 -10.22 18.76
N TYR A 22 5.72 -10.80 17.63
CA TYR A 22 6.65 -11.13 16.56
C TYR A 22 6.66 -9.99 15.53
N LYS A 23 7.86 -9.57 15.15
CA LYS A 23 8.09 -8.63 14.05
C LYS A 23 8.82 -9.37 12.94
N ALA A 24 8.27 -9.33 11.72
CA ALA A 24 8.88 -9.88 10.54
C ALA A 24 9.20 -8.76 9.54
N ASN A 25 10.35 -8.86 8.88
CA ASN A 25 10.71 -8.00 7.76
C ASN A 25 11.20 -8.87 6.61
N PHE A 26 10.98 -8.41 5.39
CA PHE A 26 11.57 -9.02 4.20
C PHE A 26 12.09 -7.97 3.23
N VAL A 27 13.15 -8.32 2.52
CA VAL A 27 13.73 -7.50 1.45
C VAL A 27 12.96 -7.77 0.17
N LEU A 28 12.58 -6.71 -0.55
CA LEU A 28 11.92 -6.87 -1.84
C LEU A 28 12.86 -7.54 -2.84
N PRO A 29 12.46 -8.66 -3.46
CA PRO A 29 13.28 -9.37 -4.44
C PRO A 29 13.42 -8.61 -5.75
N LYS A 30 12.53 -7.66 -6.01
CA LYS A 30 12.52 -6.78 -7.17
C LYS A 30 12.14 -5.37 -6.73
N LEU A 31 12.89 -4.39 -7.22
CA LEU A 31 12.55 -2.99 -6.99
C LEU A 31 11.24 -2.63 -7.72
N PRO A 32 10.35 -1.86 -7.08
CA PRO A 32 9.10 -1.46 -7.68
C PRO A 32 9.30 -0.44 -8.80
N THR A 33 8.34 -0.40 -9.70
CA THR A 33 8.26 0.57 -10.79
C THR A 33 7.11 1.55 -10.55
N PHE A 34 7.24 2.75 -11.11
CA PHE A 34 6.25 3.81 -11.07
C PHE A 34 5.82 4.18 -12.49
N GLN A 35 4.52 4.40 -12.69
CA GLN A 35 3.94 4.95 -13.90
C GLN A 35 2.85 5.96 -13.53
N ALA A 36 3.03 7.23 -13.88
CA ALA A 36 1.97 8.21 -13.74
C ALA A 36 0.79 7.84 -14.64
N VAL A 37 -0.43 8.01 -14.15
CA VAL A 37 -1.66 7.75 -14.89
C VAL A 37 -2.69 8.84 -14.63
N GLU A 38 -3.58 9.04 -15.59
CA GLU A 38 -4.69 10.00 -15.52
C GLU A 38 -6.02 9.24 -15.67
N PRO A 39 -6.59 8.69 -14.58
CA PRO A 39 -7.89 8.04 -14.64
C PRO A 39 -8.98 9.07 -14.93
N ASP A 40 -10.12 8.61 -15.47
CA ASP A 40 -11.31 9.44 -15.55
C ASP A 40 -11.76 9.83 -14.14
N MET A 41 -11.62 11.12 -13.80
CA MET A 41 -11.86 11.62 -12.45
C MET A 41 -13.34 11.62 -12.05
N ASP A 42 -14.27 11.69 -13.00
CA ASP A 42 -15.70 11.58 -12.73
C ASP A 42 -16.09 10.13 -12.43
N LEU A 43 -15.51 9.18 -13.20
CA LEU A 43 -15.64 7.75 -12.89
C LEU A 43 -15.01 7.42 -11.54
N LEU A 44 -13.83 7.95 -11.25
CA LEU A 44 -13.14 7.73 -9.99
C LEU A 44 -13.94 8.26 -8.80
N GLY A 45 -14.52 9.46 -8.91
CA GLY A 45 -15.41 10.03 -7.91
C GLY A 45 -16.62 9.13 -7.64
N ARG A 46 -17.28 8.64 -8.70
CA ARG A 46 -18.39 7.67 -8.57
C ARG A 46 -17.95 6.33 -7.98
N ALA A 47 -16.76 5.87 -8.35
CA ALA A 47 -16.19 4.62 -7.86
C ALA A 47 -15.92 4.64 -6.36
N LEU A 48 -15.39 5.76 -5.86
CA LEU A 48 -15.06 5.94 -4.45
C LEU A 48 -16.21 6.53 -3.63
N GLY A 49 -17.27 7.04 -4.28
CA GLY A 49 -18.35 7.76 -3.62
C GLY A 49 -17.92 9.13 -3.07
N LEU A 50 -16.92 9.76 -3.69
CA LEU A 50 -16.30 11.00 -3.24
C LEU A 50 -16.57 12.17 -4.20
N ALA A 51 -16.63 13.39 -3.64
CA ALA A 51 -16.64 14.61 -4.43
C ALA A 51 -15.24 14.86 -5.05
N ARG A 52 -15.19 15.57 -6.17
CA ARG A 52 -13.95 15.84 -6.92
C ARG A 52 -12.85 16.49 -6.06
N ASN A 53 -13.23 17.37 -5.15
CA ASN A 53 -12.29 18.09 -4.24
C ASN A 53 -11.76 17.21 -3.09
N GLN A 54 -12.28 16.01 -2.92
CA GLN A 54 -11.77 15.02 -1.95
C GLN A 54 -10.71 14.11 -2.56
N ILE A 55 -10.53 14.13 -3.89
CA ILE A 55 -9.57 13.30 -4.62
C ILE A 55 -8.40 14.17 -5.07
N GLY A 56 -7.20 13.82 -4.64
CA GLY A 56 -5.96 14.52 -4.92
C GLY A 56 -5.31 15.15 -3.69
N LEU A 57 -4.00 15.31 -3.79
CA LEU A 57 -3.16 16.09 -2.88
C LEU A 57 -2.27 17.00 -3.74
N PRO A 58 -1.94 18.20 -3.26
CA PRO A 58 -1.04 19.11 -3.99
C PRO A 58 0.31 18.44 -4.29
N GLY A 59 0.70 18.40 -5.57
CA GLY A 59 1.94 17.76 -6.01
C GLY A 59 1.92 16.25 -6.13
N HIS A 60 0.79 15.57 -5.84
CA HIS A 60 0.66 14.13 -5.90
C HIS A 60 -0.30 13.73 -7.03
N ASN A 61 0.19 12.94 -7.99
CA ASN A 61 -0.59 12.42 -9.10
C ASN A 61 -1.04 10.98 -8.83
N CYS A 62 -2.10 10.54 -9.52
CA CYS A 62 -2.41 9.12 -9.57
C CYS A 62 -1.31 8.37 -10.32
N SER A 63 -1.06 7.13 -9.90
CA SER A 63 -0.05 6.27 -10.52
C SER A 63 -0.47 4.81 -10.52
N VAL A 64 0.26 4.01 -11.28
CA VAL A 64 0.31 2.55 -11.12
C VAL A 64 1.71 2.20 -10.65
N CYS A 65 1.81 1.53 -9.52
CA CYS A 65 3.06 1.05 -8.96
C CYS A 65 3.08 -0.48 -8.93
N ASP A 66 4.23 -1.09 -9.25
CA ASP A 66 4.35 -2.54 -9.42
C ASP A 66 5.64 -3.06 -8.78
N ALA A 67 5.50 -3.92 -7.78
CA ALA A 67 6.58 -4.69 -7.16
C ALA A 67 6.43 -6.21 -7.42
N GLY A 68 5.72 -6.59 -8.49
CA GLY A 68 5.31 -7.94 -8.85
C GLY A 68 3.79 -8.09 -8.98
N VAL A 69 3.04 -7.21 -8.32
CA VAL A 69 1.59 -6.99 -8.49
C VAL A 69 1.39 -5.49 -8.68
N PRO A 70 0.74 -5.06 -9.79
CA PRO A 70 0.52 -3.65 -10.08
C PRO A 70 -0.69 -3.12 -9.30
N TYR A 71 -0.52 -2.01 -8.59
CA TYR A 71 -1.57 -1.32 -7.84
C TYR A 71 -1.81 0.09 -8.37
N PRO A 72 -3.05 0.45 -8.76
CA PRO A 72 -3.45 1.84 -8.93
C PRO A 72 -3.40 2.56 -7.58
N VAL A 73 -2.64 3.65 -7.52
CA VAL A 73 -2.43 4.48 -6.33
C VAL A 73 -3.10 5.83 -6.53
N VAL A 74 -3.97 6.21 -5.58
CA VAL A 74 -4.77 7.43 -5.68
C VAL A 74 -4.61 8.27 -4.40
N PRO A 75 -4.12 9.51 -4.49
CA PRO A 75 -4.07 10.44 -3.36
C PRO A 75 -5.47 10.98 -3.02
N LEU A 76 -5.75 11.14 -1.72
CA LEU A 76 -6.97 11.74 -1.21
C LEU A 76 -6.65 12.90 -0.27
N SER A 77 -7.55 13.88 -0.19
CA SER A 77 -7.32 15.18 0.46
C SER A 77 -7.11 15.11 1.98
N GLY A 78 -7.42 14.01 2.65
CA GLY A 78 -7.25 13.85 4.10
C GLY A 78 -8.09 12.73 4.70
N LEU A 79 -8.01 12.55 6.01
CA LEU A 79 -8.72 11.51 6.76
C LEU A 79 -10.25 11.57 6.58
N LYS A 80 -10.80 12.78 6.42
CA LYS A 80 -12.24 12.90 6.14
C LYS A 80 -12.61 12.21 4.83
N ALA A 81 -11.83 12.43 3.77
CA ALA A 81 -12.07 11.77 2.48
C ALA A 81 -11.90 10.25 2.59
N MET A 82 -10.90 9.79 3.36
CA MET A 82 -10.67 8.37 3.64
C MET A 82 -11.90 7.73 4.32
N GLY A 83 -12.48 8.37 5.33
CA GLY A 83 -13.66 7.88 6.05
C GLY A 83 -14.95 7.94 5.24
N ASP A 84 -15.06 8.87 4.27
CA ASP A 84 -16.26 9.04 3.44
C ASP A 84 -16.36 7.98 2.32
N ILE A 85 -15.31 7.21 2.03
CA ILE A 85 -15.28 6.24 0.91
C ILE A 85 -16.44 5.24 0.99
N LYS A 86 -17.14 5.10 -0.15
CA LYS A 86 -18.17 4.09 -0.40
C LYS A 86 -17.93 3.46 -1.76
N ILE A 87 -17.27 2.31 -1.78
CA ILE A 87 -16.88 1.65 -3.02
C ILE A 87 -18.10 1.22 -3.84
N ASN A 88 -18.12 1.66 -5.10
CA ASN A 88 -18.95 1.11 -6.15
C ASN A 88 -18.07 0.26 -7.08
N ALA A 89 -18.14 -1.07 -6.92
CA ALA A 89 -17.27 -2.00 -7.63
C ALA A 89 -17.41 -1.92 -9.16
N GLN A 90 -18.62 -1.69 -9.68
CA GLN A 90 -18.85 -1.56 -11.13
C GLN A 90 -18.21 -0.27 -11.66
N ALA A 91 -18.44 0.86 -11.00
CA ALA A 91 -17.84 2.13 -11.38
C ALA A 91 -16.30 2.08 -11.27
N LEU A 92 -15.76 1.39 -10.24
CA LEU A 92 -14.33 1.18 -10.08
C LEU A 92 -13.76 0.36 -11.26
N GLY A 93 -14.45 -0.71 -11.68
CA GLY A 93 -14.07 -1.49 -12.86
C GLY A 93 -13.99 -0.62 -14.11
N SER A 94 -15.04 0.15 -14.40
CA SER A 94 -15.06 1.05 -15.56
C SER A 94 -13.97 2.14 -15.48
N CYS A 95 -13.70 2.67 -14.29
CA CYS A 95 -12.63 3.66 -14.12
C CYS A 95 -11.25 3.03 -14.35
N MET A 96 -10.96 1.89 -13.74
CA MET A 96 -9.67 1.23 -13.85
C MET A 96 -9.40 0.69 -15.27
N GLU A 97 -10.43 0.31 -16.01
CA GLU A 97 -10.32 -0.08 -17.43
C GLU A 97 -9.74 1.06 -18.28
N THR A 98 -10.02 2.32 -17.98
CA THR A 98 -9.47 3.48 -18.71
C THR A 98 -7.94 3.57 -18.63
N ILE A 99 -7.35 2.96 -17.62
CA ILE A 99 -5.89 2.88 -17.44
C ILE A 99 -5.36 1.44 -17.60
N GLY A 100 -6.18 0.52 -18.17
CA GLY A 100 -5.80 -0.87 -18.42
C GLY A 100 -5.61 -1.71 -17.15
N ARG A 101 -6.41 -1.47 -16.10
CA ARG A 101 -6.33 -2.16 -14.81
C ARG A 101 -7.64 -2.83 -14.43
N LEU A 102 -7.57 -3.76 -13.47
CA LEU A 102 -8.73 -4.39 -12.87
C LEU A 102 -9.33 -3.48 -11.78
N ALA A 103 -10.53 -3.84 -11.31
CA ALA A 103 -11.23 -3.13 -10.25
C ALA A 103 -10.51 -3.31 -8.90
N GLU A 104 -9.43 -2.59 -8.72
CA GLU A 104 -8.69 -2.47 -7.46
C GLU A 104 -8.09 -1.08 -7.32
N VAL A 105 -7.88 -0.61 -6.10
CA VAL A 105 -7.27 0.69 -5.82
C VAL A 105 -6.65 0.73 -4.43
N TYR A 106 -5.46 1.32 -4.34
CA TYR A 106 -4.78 1.67 -3.12
C TYR A 106 -4.86 3.18 -2.94
N VAL A 107 -5.71 3.64 -2.04
CA VAL A 107 -5.88 5.06 -1.76
C VAL A 107 -5.05 5.46 -0.56
N TYR A 108 -4.53 6.68 -0.54
CA TYR A 108 -3.71 7.17 0.56
C TYR A 108 -3.89 8.66 0.81
N THR A 109 -3.53 9.08 2.02
CA THR A 109 -3.33 10.47 2.41
C THR A 109 -2.10 10.59 3.32
N THR A 110 -1.55 11.80 3.44
CA THR A 110 -0.47 12.15 4.37
C THR A 110 -0.99 12.62 5.73
N GLU A 111 -2.30 12.78 5.88
CA GLU A 111 -2.94 13.01 7.17
C GLU A 111 -3.14 11.64 7.85
N CYS A 112 -2.62 11.47 9.07
CA CYS A 112 -2.62 10.20 9.79
C CYS A 112 -3.39 10.31 11.11
N VAL A 113 -3.95 9.19 11.56
CA VAL A 113 -4.59 9.05 12.87
C VAL A 113 -3.52 8.92 13.96
N TRP A 114 -2.46 8.14 13.70
CA TRP A 114 -1.35 7.99 14.63
C TRP A 114 -0.23 8.99 14.32
N PRO A 115 0.29 9.69 15.35
CA PRO A 115 1.25 10.79 15.15
C PRO A 115 2.62 10.33 14.65
N ASP A 116 2.91 9.03 14.72
CA ASP A 116 4.14 8.38 14.26
C ASP A 116 3.96 7.59 12.97
N SER A 117 2.86 7.82 12.23
CA SER A 117 2.62 7.33 10.87
C SER A 117 2.88 8.44 9.84
N ASP A 118 3.35 8.05 8.67
CA ASP A 118 3.61 8.95 7.54
C ASP A 118 2.47 8.95 6.52
N TYR A 119 1.80 7.80 6.38
CA TYR A 119 0.69 7.61 5.43
C TYR A 119 -0.45 6.85 6.07
N HIS A 120 -1.67 7.31 5.82
CA HIS A 120 -2.90 6.59 6.06
C HIS A 120 -3.41 6.01 4.75
N VAL A 121 -3.70 4.72 4.73
CA VAL A 121 -4.08 4.02 3.48
C VAL A 121 -5.29 3.13 3.65
N ARG A 122 -6.00 2.91 2.55
CA ARG A 122 -7.03 1.88 2.42
C ARG A 122 -6.86 1.15 1.10
N MET A 123 -7.15 -0.17 1.08
CA MET A 123 -7.00 -1.00 -0.10
C MET A 123 -8.31 -1.73 -0.41
N PHE A 124 -8.76 -1.59 -1.64
CA PHE A 124 -9.99 -2.20 -2.15
C PHE A 124 -9.69 -3.00 -3.41
N SER A 125 -10.16 -4.25 -3.47
CA SER A 125 -9.92 -5.14 -4.61
C SER A 125 -11.14 -6.01 -4.94
N PRO A 126 -12.27 -5.40 -5.33
CA PRO A 126 -13.48 -6.14 -5.67
C PRO A 126 -13.31 -7.09 -6.85
N ALA A 127 -12.35 -6.84 -7.76
CA ALA A 127 -12.01 -7.76 -8.85
C ALA A 127 -11.59 -9.15 -8.35
N PHE A 128 -11.05 -9.24 -7.13
CA PHE A 128 -10.60 -10.47 -6.48
C PHE A 128 -11.53 -10.90 -5.33
N GLY A 129 -12.73 -10.30 -5.23
CA GLY A 129 -13.68 -10.59 -4.17
C GLY A 129 -13.33 -10.01 -2.79
N ILE A 130 -12.36 -9.11 -2.73
CA ILE A 130 -11.91 -8.45 -1.50
C ILE A 130 -12.56 -7.07 -1.43
N THR A 131 -13.53 -6.89 -0.54
CA THR A 131 -14.18 -5.59 -0.36
C THR A 131 -13.18 -4.54 0.14
N GLU A 132 -12.42 -4.87 1.17
CA GLU A 132 -11.32 -4.07 1.71
C GLU A 132 -10.34 -5.01 2.42
N ASP A 133 -9.03 -4.69 2.35
CA ASP A 133 -7.98 -5.48 3.00
C ASP A 133 -7.35 -4.68 4.15
N PRO A 134 -7.20 -5.26 5.36
CA PRO A 134 -6.70 -4.54 6.53
C PRO A 134 -5.18 -4.30 6.55
N ALA A 135 -4.39 -5.05 5.78
CA ALA A 135 -2.93 -4.94 5.77
C ALA A 135 -2.32 -5.51 4.49
N THR A 136 -2.06 -4.67 3.51
CA THR A 136 -1.65 -5.09 2.16
C THR A 136 -0.16 -4.87 1.95
N GLY A 137 0.65 -5.85 2.35
CA GLY A 137 2.12 -5.76 2.22
C GLY A 137 2.60 -5.62 0.77
N SER A 138 1.96 -6.29 -0.19
CA SER A 138 2.30 -6.19 -1.62
C SER A 138 2.02 -4.80 -2.20
N ALA A 139 0.91 -4.15 -1.78
CA ALA A 139 0.62 -2.79 -2.20
C ALA A 139 1.57 -1.78 -1.53
N ALA A 140 1.90 -1.98 -0.25
CA ALA A 140 2.90 -1.17 0.45
C ALA A 140 4.29 -1.31 -0.20
N ALA A 141 4.65 -2.51 -0.69
CA ALA A 141 5.84 -2.74 -1.49
C ALA A 141 5.86 -1.90 -2.76
N ALA A 142 4.78 -1.95 -3.54
CA ALA A 142 4.63 -1.17 -4.77
C ALA A 142 4.63 0.35 -4.47
N PHE A 143 3.97 0.77 -3.38
CA PHE A 143 3.87 2.17 -2.96
C PHE A 143 5.22 2.83 -2.68
N THR A 144 6.28 2.05 -2.38
CA THR A 144 7.64 2.61 -2.22
C THR A 144 8.11 3.34 -3.48
N ALA A 145 7.71 2.91 -4.70
CA ALA A 145 8.02 3.64 -5.92
C ALA A 145 7.29 4.99 -5.99
N HIS A 146 6.05 5.04 -5.48
CA HIS A 146 5.29 6.28 -5.39
C HIS A 146 5.94 7.26 -4.41
N ILE A 147 6.36 6.79 -3.23
CA ILE A 147 7.09 7.59 -2.24
C ILE A 147 8.36 8.18 -2.86
N MET A 148 9.15 7.38 -3.60
CA MET A 148 10.36 7.86 -4.27
C MET A 148 10.08 9.00 -5.23
N GLU A 149 8.94 8.98 -5.92
CA GLU A 149 8.57 10.02 -6.89
C GLU A 149 8.09 11.31 -6.20
N ILE A 150 7.23 11.18 -5.17
CA ILE A 150 6.60 12.35 -4.52
C ILE A 150 7.51 13.02 -3.49
N GLU A 151 8.20 12.23 -2.65
CA GLU A 151 9.02 12.74 -1.55
C GLU A 151 10.45 13.10 -2.00
N LYS A 152 10.95 12.44 -3.05
CA LYS A 152 12.35 12.56 -3.51
C LYS A 152 13.35 12.50 -2.35
N PRO A 153 13.31 11.41 -1.56
CA PRO A 153 14.07 11.32 -0.33
C PRO A 153 15.58 11.43 -0.59
N LYS A 154 16.30 11.94 0.42
CA LYS A 154 17.76 12.08 0.36
C LYS A 154 18.43 10.70 0.35
N ASP A 155 19.66 10.65 -0.16
CA ASP A 155 20.50 9.46 -0.10
C ASP A 155 20.69 8.97 1.35
N GLY A 156 20.81 7.66 1.50
CA GLY A 156 20.89 6.95 2.77
C GLY A 156 19.62 6.21 3.13
N GLN A 157 19.54 5.76 4.38
CA GLN A 157 18.39 5.02 4.88
C GLN A 157 17.23 5.96 5.21
N GLN A 158 16.06 5.64 4.66
CA GLN A 158 14.79 6.32 4.92
C GLN A 158 13.80 5.33 5.50
N ASN A 159 13.00 5.75 6.46
CA ASN A 159 12.01 4.89 7.10
C ASN A 159 10.65 5.58 7.02
N TYR A 160 9.61 4.80 6.70
CA TYR A 160 8.23 5.26 6.65
C TYR A 160 7.33 4.27 7.38
N VAL A 161 6.26 4.78 7.94
CA VAL A 161 5.23 3.98 8.60
C VAL A 161 3.89 4.24 7.92
N ILE A 162 3.26 3.18 7.48
CA ILE A 162 1.91 3.19 6.91
C ILE A 162 0.95 2.65 7.95
N GLU A 163 -0.16 3.33 8.18
CA GLU A 163 -1.30 2.82 8.92
C GLU A 163 -2.42 2.40 7.97
N GLN A 164 -3.02 1.23 8.20
CA GLN A 164 -4.08 0.64 7.38
C GLN A 164 -5.10 -0.09 8.24
N GLY A 165 -6.34 -0.23 7.75
CA GLY A 165 -7.37 -1.07 8.37
C GLY A 165 -8.09 -0.45 9.56
N LEU A 166 -7.89 0.84 9.83
CA LEU A 166 -8.53 1.54 10.96
C LEU A 166 -10.05 1.57 10.79
N GLU A 167 -10.55 1.87 9.59
CA GLU A 167 -11.97 1.91 9.25
C GLU A 167 -12.65 0.54 9.34
N MET A 168 -11.86 -0.53 9.22
CA MET A 168 -12.32 -1.91 9.38
C MET A 168 -12.32 -2.37 10.84
N GLY A 169 -11.83 -1.54 11.80
CA GLY A 169 -11.59 -1.96 13.18
C GLY A 169 -10.46 -3.00 13.30
N ARG A 170 -9.59 -3.11 12.30
CA ARG A 170 -8.41 -4.00 12.26
C ARG A 170 -7.13 -3.20 12.01
N PRO A 171 -6.78 -2.29 12.91
CA PRO A 171 -5.66 -1.38 12.72
C PRO A 171 -4.34 -2.16 12.57
N SER A 172 -3.59 -1.81 11.54
CA SER A 172 -2.32 -2.43 11.18
C SER A 172 -1.27 -1.36 10.92
N ARG A 173 0.00 -1.69 11.19
CA ARG A 173 1.16 -0.86 10.86
C ARG A 173 2.08 -1.63 9.95
N ILE A 174 2.45 -1.01 8.84
CA ILE A 174 3.41 -1.53 7.89
C ILE A 174 4.61 -0.59 7.90
N GLU A 175 5.78 -1.12 8.17
CA GLU A 175 7.02 -0.37 8.20
C GLU A 175 7.77 -0.56 6.89
N LEU A 176 8.22 0.53 6.30
CA LEU A 176 9.06 0.53 5.11
C LEU A 176 10.43 1.05 5.48
N LYS A 177 11.48 0.39 4.99
CA LYS A 177 12.84 0.84 5.08
C LYS A 177 13.44 0.88 3.69
N LEU A 178 13.83 2.07 3.25
CA LEU A 178 14.36 2.32 1.90
C LEU A 178 15.84 2.68 2.00
N GLU A 179 16.67 2.07 1.17
CA GLU A 179 18.05 2.51 0.92
C GLU A 179 18.06 3.31 -0.37
N VAL A 180 18.42 4.57 -0.29
CA VAL A 180 18.45 5.50 -1.43
C VAL A 180 19.90 5.85 -1.75
N GLY A 181 20.25 5.81 -3.02
CA GLY A 181 21.61 6.19 -3.47
C GLY A 181 21.56 6.82 -4.86
N GLY A 182 22.16 8.00 -5.01
CA GLY A 182 22.11 8.78 -6.24
C GLY A 182 20.69 9.18 -6.64
N GLY A 183 19.82 9.45 -5.66
CA GLY A 183 18.40 9.77 -5.88
C GLY A 183 17.55 8.61 -6.38
N ARG A 184 18.02 7.37 -6.27
CA ARG A 184 17.33 6.15 -6.72
C ARG A 184 17.20 5.14 -5.59
N LEU A 185 16.08 4.43 -5.57
CA LEU A 185 15.89 3.29 -4.68
C LEU A 185 16.89 2.19 -5.03
N GLN A 186 17.68 1.77 -4.05
CA GLN A 186 18.66 0.68 -4.18
C GLN A 186 18.11 -0.62 -3.56
N GLN A 187 17.40 -0.51 -2.44
CA GLN A 187 16.77 -1.61 -1.73
C GLN A 187 15.55 -1.11 -0.97
N ALA A 188 14.56 -1.97 -0.82
CA ALA A 188 13.45 -1.73 0.08
C ALA A 188 13.17 -2.96 0.94
N GLU A 189 12.86 -2.73 2.21
CA GLU A 189 12.37 -3.74 3.15
C GLU A 189 10.96 -3.37 3.60
N ILE A 190 10.13 -4.39 3.77
CA ILE A 190 8.78 -4.26 4.33
C ILE A 190 8.73 -5.07 5.60
N GLY A 191 8.14 -4.49 6.64
CA GLY A 191 7.99 -5.15 7.93
C GLY A 191 6.68 -4.83 8.61
N GLY A 192 6.37 -5.61 9.61
CA GLY A 192 5.21 -5.43 10.46
C GLY A 192 5.21 -6.41 11.62
N GLN A 193 4.27 -6.20 12.53
CA GLN A 193 4.05 -7.10 13.66
C GLN A 193 2.88 -8.03 13.38
N ALA A 194 2.95 -9.24 13.94
CA ALA A 194 1.88 -10.21 13.88
C ALA A 194 1.68 -10.87 15.25
N VAL A 195 0.43 -11.25 15.52
CA VAL A 195 0.04 -12.03 16.69
C VAL A 195 -0.66 -13.30 16.26
N ILE A 196 -0.45 -14.39 17.00
CA ILE A 196 -1.17 -15.64 16.77
C ILE A 196 -2.58 -15.48 17.34
N VAL A 197 -3.59 -15.61 16.48
CA VAL A 197 -5.01 -15.50 16.86
C VAL A 197 -5.72 -16.85 16.94
N ALA A 198 -5.19 -17.89 16.28
CA ALA A 198 -5.73 -19.25 16.30
C ALA A 198 -4.66 -20.28 15.95
N GLU A 199 -4.79 -21.47 16.52
CA GLU A 199 -4.01 -22.64 16.19
C GLU A 199 -4.95 -23.83 15.95
N GLY A 200 -4.56 -24.74 15.06
CA GLY A 200 -5.35 -25.92 14.75
C GLY A 200 -4.51 -27.04 14.15
N HIS A 201 -5.06 -28.26 14.13
CA HIS A 201 -4.42 -29.43 13.55
C HIS A 201 -5.28 -30.03 12.44
N LEU A 202 -4.65 -30.27 11.28
CA LEU A 202 -5.22 -31.07 10.20
C LEU A 202 -4.72 -32.52 10.34
N ARG A 203 -5.66 -33.47 10.32
CA ARG A 203 -5.33 -34.89 10.15
C ARG A 203 -5.59 -35.24 8.70
N LEU A 204 -4.53 -35.58 7.99
CA LEU A 204 -4.56 -36.09 6.60
C LEU A 204 -4.72 -37.59 6.60
#